data_e214f3022fa7affdfebcd1d1d0c8bf18
#
_entry.id   e214f3022fa7affdfebcd1d1d0c8bf18
#
_cell.length_a   1.000
_cell.length_b   1.000
_cell.length_c   1.000
_cell.angle_alpha   90.00
_cell.angle_beta   90.00
_cell.angle_gamma   90.00
#
_symmetry.space_group_name_H-M   'P 1'
#
loop_
_entity.id
_entity.type
_entity.pdbx_description
1 polymer ?
#
loop_
_entity_poly.entity_id
_entity_poly.type
_entity_poly.pdbx_seq_one_letter_code
_entity_poly.pdbx_strand_id
1 'polypeptide(L)'
;LYILTHHEFSESEAIQLWEKIRKRQQEMQQQLNRHVSFRVAMLDYFISSNIFKNPTIIDIHLFERLQFQATYDELTQVFNRRFILYILKKELERAKRHKHDLTIVLFDIDNFKRINDVMGHLTGDKVLKLFTNVVKDNIRIEDSFGRLGGEEFLLVLPETPISKAFPLLERIRDILAEISGEKMFFTFSSGIAGFPQHADEEITLLHSADKALLRAKLEGKNRDYIFYKE
;
A
#
# COMPACT_ATOMS: atom_id res chain seq x y z
N LEU A 1 11.99 -3.86 -25.54
CA LEU A 1 11.91 -2.38 -25.45
C LEU A 1 11.28 -1.91 -24.15
N TYR A 2 10.16 -2.51 -23.68
CA TYR A 2 9.47 -2.11 -22.44
C TYR A 2 10.42 -1.95 -21.24
N ILE A 3 11.29 -2.93 -20.97
CA ILE A 3 12.26 -2.90 -19.85
C ILE A 3 13.20 -1.67 -19.92
N LEU A 4 13.45 -1.14 -21.11
CA LEU A 4 14.37 -0.02 -21.32
C LEU A 4 13.68 1.35 -21.39
N THR A 5 12.38 1.36 -21.66
CA THR A 5 11.65 2.60 -21.96
C THR A 5 10.43 2.83 -21.04
N HIS A 6 9.96 1.78 -20.35
CA HIS A 6 8.69 1.74 -19.64
C HIS A 6 7.47 2.16 -20.50
N HIS A 7 7.62 2.07 -21.83
CA HIS A 7 6.56 2.33 -22.80
C HIS A 7 6.07 1.01 -23.38
N GLU A 8 4.76 0.85 -23.44
CA GLU A 8 4.10 -0.28 -24.08
C GLU A 8 4.04 -0.03 -25.58
N PHE A 9 4.49 -1.01 -26.36
CA PHE A 9 4.40 -1.05 -27.80
C PHE A 9 3.69 -2.34 -28.20
N SER A 10 2.88 -2.30 -29.23
CA SER A 10 2.38 -3.53 -29.83
C SER A 10 3.55 -4.37 -30.38
N GLU A 11 3.35 -5.67 -30.55
CA GLU A 11 4.40 -6.56 -31.03
C GLU A 11 4.95 -6.11 -32.39
N SER A 12 4.08 -5.71 -33.30
CA SER A 12 4.46 -5.22 -34.63
C SER A 12 5.28 -3.91 -34.56
N GLU A 13 4.89 -2.98 -33.69
CA GLU A 13 5.65 -1.73 -33.48
C GLU A 13 7.01 -2.01 -32.85
N ALA A 14 7.06 -2.92 -31.87
CA ALA A 14 8.30 -3.29 -31.20
C ALA A 14 9.32 -3.92 -32.18
N ILE A 15 8.87 -4.77 -33.09
CA ILE A 15 9.72 -5.36 -34.15
C ILE A 15 10.27 -4.27 -35.06
N GLN A 16 9.40 -3.40 -35.57
CA GLN A 16 9.82 -2.32 -36.47
C GLN A 16 10.81 -1.35 -35.81
N LEU A 17 10.55 -0.99 -34.56
CA LEU A 17 11.45 -0.13 -33.78
C LEU A 17 12.78 -0.82 -33.51
N TRP A 18 12.78 -2.10 -33.20
CA TRP A 18 14.00 -2.89 -33.01
C TRP A 18 14.90 -2.87 -34.23
N GLU A 19 14.35 -3.11 -35.42
CA GLU A 19 15.08 -3.08 -36.69
C GLU A 19 15.66 -1.70 -36.96
N LYS A 20 14.87 -0.63 -36.78
CA LYS A 20 15.32 0.75 -36.97
C LYS A 20 16.45 1.13 -36.02
N ILE A 21 16.35 0.73 -34.74
CA ILE A 21 17.39 0.98 -33.74
C ILE A 21 18.67 0.20 -34.08
N ARG A 22 18.56 -1.06 -34.56
CA ARG A 22 19.71 -1.86 -34.98
C ARG A 22 20.42 -1.23 -36.18
N LYS A 23 19.67 -0.73 -37.16
CA LYS A 23 20.22 0.00 -38.28
C LYS A 23 20.96 1.26 -37.81
N ARG A 24 20.35 2.05 -36.93
CA ARG A 24 20.95 3.23 -36.32
C ARG A 24 22.24 2.91 -35.57
N GLN A 25 22.26 1.80 -34.82
CA GLN A 25 23.44 1.31 -34.13
C GLN A 25 24.62 1.06 -35.10
N GLN A 26 24.34 0.41 -36.23
CA GLN A 26 25.35 0.13 -37.24
C GLN A 26 25.90 1.42 -37.87
N GLU A 27 25.02 2.36 -38.20
CA GLU A 27 25.42 3.67 -38.76
C GLU A 27 26.34 4.43 -37.78
N MET A 28 25.97 4.48 -36.50
CA MET A 28 26.77 5.13 -35.45
C MET A 28 28.11 4.45 -35.24
N GLN A 29 28.16 3.12 -35.27
CA GLN A 29 29.45 2.37 -35.17
C GLN A 29 30.39 2.66 -36.33
N GLN A 30 29.87 2.76 -37.55
CA GLN A 30 30.64 3.12 -38.73
C GLN A 30 31.15 4.57 -38.65
N GLN A 31 30.29 5.52 -38.28
CA GLN A 31 30.67 6.93 -38.19
C GLN A 31 31.68 7.22 -37.09
N LEU A 32 31.53 6.56 -35.95
CA LEU A 32 32.38 6.80 -34.76
C LEU A 32 33.61 5.88 -34.69
N ASN A 33 33.71 4.92 -35.59
CA ASN A 33 34.75 3.88 -35.64
C ASN A 33 34.99 3.22 -34.26
N ARG A 34 33.91 2.97 -33.51
CA ARG A 34 33.94 2.31 -32.21
C ARG A 34 32.64 1.56 -31.96
N HIS A 35 32.67 0.65 -31.01
CA HIS A 35 31.47 -0.05 -30.52
C HIS A 35 30.48 0.95 -29.89
N VAL A 36 29.22 0.89 -30.31
CA VAL A 36 28.09 1.64 -29.77
C VAL A 36 27.10 0.62 -29.17
N SER A 37 26.76 0.78 -27.90
CA SER A 37 25.77 -0.12 -27.29
C SER A 37 24.38 0.11 -27.89
N PHE A 38 23.55 -0.94 -27.83
CA PHE A 38 22.15 -0.85 -28.28
C PHE A 38 21.36 0.24 -27.56
N ARG A 39 21.62 0.41 -26.25
CA ARG A 39 20.96 1.45 -25.43
C ARG A 39 21.25 2.87 -25.92
N VAL A 40 22.49 3.14 -26.32
CA VAL A 40 22.88 4.46 -26.84
C VAL A 40 22.22 4.71 -28.20
N ALA A 41 22.22 3.73 -29.08
CA ALA A 41 21.57 3.84 -30.39
C ALA A 41 20.04 3.98 -30.26
N MET A 42 19.43 3.30 -29.32
CA MET A 42 18.01 3.41 -29.01
C MET A 42 17.65 4.82 -28.53
N LEU A 43 18.42 5.37 -27.60
CA LEU A 43 18.20 6.72 -27.08
C LEU A 43 18.34 7.75 -28.20
N ASP A 44 19.41 7.66 -28.97
CA ASP A 44 19.64 8.55 -30.12
C ASP A 44 18.51 8.46 -31.16
N TYR A 45 18.05 7.24 -31.46
CA TYR A 45 16.95 7.02 -32.41
C TYR A 45 15.64 7.63 -31.87
N PHE A 46 15.30 7.43 -30.62
CA PHE A 46 14.05 7.93 -30.04
C PHE A 46 14.03 9.46 -29.91
N ILE A 47 15.18 10.07 -29.63
CA ILE A 47 15.31 11.54 -29.62
C ILE A 47 15.21 12.08 -31.06
N SER A 48 16.00 11.55 -32.01
CA SER A 48 16.05 12.02 -33.41
C SER A 48 14.72 11.82 -34.14
N SER A 49 13.97 10.76 -33.79
CA SER A 49 12.65 10.47 -34.35
C SER A 49 11.51 11.19 -33.64
N ASN A 50 11.82 12.03 -32.64
CA ASN A 50 10.83 12.77 -31.84
C ASN A 50 9.80 11.87 -31.11
N ILE A 51 10.14 10.58 -30.90
CA ILE A 51 9.34 9.63 -30.12
C ILE A 51 9.37 10.05 -28.66
N PHE A 52 10.56 10.44 -28.16
CA PHE A 52 10.71 11.06 -26.85
C PHE A 52 11.08 12.54 -27.00
N LYS A 53 10.24 13.43 -26.48
CA LYS A 53 10.48 14.87 -26.54
C LYS A 53 11.55 15.33 -25.56
N ASN A 54 11.51 14.82 -24.33
CA ASN A 54 12.45 15.17 -23.25
C ASN A 54 12.76 13.89 -22.43
N PRO A 55 13.60 12.97 -22.96
CA PRO A 55 13.92 11.76 -22.22
C PRO A 55 14.78 12.09 -20.99
N THR A 56 14.43 11.50 -19.87
CA THR A 56 15.22 11.56 -18.62
C THR A 56 15.82 10.19 -18.37
N ILE A 57 17.12 10.14 -18.15
CA ILE A 57 17.81 8.91 -17.72
C ILE A 57 17.76 8.86 -16.21
N ILE A 58 17.09 7.83 -15.66
CA ILE A 58 16.98 7.61 -14.22
C ILE A 58 17.66 6.28 -13.90
N ASP A 59 18.42 6.24 -12.80
CA ASP A 59 18.91 4.99 -12.26
C ASP A 59 17.71 4.11 -11.86
N ILE A 60 17.68 2.85 -12.33
CA ILE A 60 16.55 1.95 -12.09
C ILE A 60 16.32 1.71 -10.59
N HIS A 61 17.39 1.59 -9.81
CA HIS A 61 17.26 1.41 -8.37
C HIS A 61 16.73 2.66 -7.66
N LEU A 62 17.08 3.85 -8.17
CA LEU A 62 16.49 5.09 -7.69
C LEU A 62 14.99 5.13 -8.03
N PHE A 63 14.61 4.75 -9.24
CA PHE A 63 13.22 4.72 -9.68
C PHE A 63 12.39 3.73 -8.85
N GLU A 64 12.88 2.49 -8.66
CA GLU A 64 12.23 1.48 -7.82
C GLU A 64 12.07 1.96 -6.38
N ARG A 65 13.09 2.60 -5.82
CA ARG A 65 13.04 3.19 -4.48
C ARG A 65 12.01 4.29 -4.37
N LEU A 66 11.96 5.20 -5.35
CA LEU A 66 10.95 6.26 -5.40
C LEU A 66 9.53 5.70 -5.52
N GLN A 67 9.32 4.66 -6.33
CA GLN A 67 8.04 3.97 -6.42
C GLN A 67 7.66 3.31 -5.09
N PHE A 68 8.61 2.65 -4.44
CA PHE A 68 8.39 2.03 -3.14
C PHE A 68 7.99 3.07 -2.09
N GLN A 69 8.74 4.16 -1.94
CA GLN A 69 8.44 5.26 -1.01
C GLN A 69 7.10 5.95 -1.33
N ALA A 70 6.74 6.02 -2.61
CA ALA A 70 5.46 6.56 -3.03
C ALA A 70 4.26 5.72 -2.57
N THR A 71 4.45 4.42 -2.31
CA THR A 71 3.40 3.42 -2.11
C THR A 71 3.38 2.87 -0.68
N TYR A 72 4.56 2.58 -0.10
CA TYR A 72 4.69 1.87 1.15
C TYR A 72 5.24 2.74 2.29
N ASP A 73 4.95 2.34 3.52
CA ASP A 73 5.59 2.84 4.73
C ASP A 73 6.96 2.18 4.90
N GLU A 74 8.01 2.96 5.10
CA GLU A 74 9.39 2.46 5.14
C GLU A 74 9.65 1.49 6.31
N LEU A 75 9.01 1.71 7.45
CA LEU A 75 9.21 0.90 8.65
C LEU A 75 8.47 -0.44 8.58
N THR A 76 7.21 -0.38 8.20
CA THR A 76 6.26 -1.51 8.31
C THR A 76 6.01 -2.22 6.99
N GLN A 77 6.38 -1.62 5.86
CA GLN A 77 6.23 -2.17 4.51
C GLN A 77 4.77 -2.54 4.14
N VAL A 78 3.80 -1.92 4.82
CA VAL A 78 2.41 -1.87 4.39
C VAL A 78 2.17 -0.58 3.60
N PHE A 79 1.00 -0.41 2.99
CA PHE A 79 0.71 0.82 2.26
C PHE A 79 0.87 2.05 3.17
N ASN A 80 1.43 3.12 2.62
CA ASN A 80 1.50 4.39 3.34
C ASN A 80 0.13 5.08 3.36
N ARG A 81 -0.01 6.12 4.18
CA ARG A 81 -1.25 6.88 4.35
C ARG A 81 -1.89 7.31 3.02
N ARG A 82 -1.08 7.86 2.12
CA ARG A 82 -1.58 8.37 0.83
C ARG A 82 -2.17 7.25 -0.02
N PHE A 83 -1.47 6.14 -0.11
CA PHE A 83 -1.86 5.04 -0.99
C PHE A 83 -3.05 4.25 -0.44
N ILE A 84 -3.11 3.99 0.87
CA ILE A 84 -4.27 3.27 1.46
C ILE A 84 -5.56 4.09 1.37
N LEU A 85 -5.50 5.42 1.52
CA LEU A 85 -6.66 6.28 1.32
C LEU A 85 -7.10 6.30 -0.16
N TYR A 86 -6.16 6.31 -1.09
CA TYR A 86 -6.47 6.15 -2.51
C TYR A 86 -7.18 4.82 -2.80
N ILE A 87 -6.71 3.71 -2.21
CA ILE A 87 -7.37 2.40 -2.32
C ILE A 87 -8.77 2.45 -1.74
N LEU A 88 -8.95 2.98 -0.54
CA LEU A 88 -10.27 3.11 0.09
C LEU A 88 -11.25 3.82 -0.85
N LYS A 89 -10.87 4.97 -1.40
CA LYS A 89 -11.71 5.71 -2.34
C LYS A 89 -12.08 4.86 -3.55
N LYS A 90 -11.11 4.17 -4.15
CA LYS A 90 -11.32 3.31 -5.32
C LYS A 90 -12.27 2.15 -5.01
N GLU A 91 -12.08 1.46 -3.89
CA GLU A 91 -12.91 0.32 -3.51
C GLU A 91 -14.32 0.77 -3.08
N LEU A 92 -14.48 1.95 -2.48
CA LEU A 92 -15.80 2.51 -2.18
C LEU A 92 -16.60 2.81 -3.47
N GLU A 93 -15.96 3.41 -4.47
CA GLU A 93 -16.60 3.64 -5.77
C GLU A 93 -16.93 2.33 -6.50
N ARG A 94 -16.09 1.31 -6.35
CA ARG A 94 -16.36 -0.04 -6.86
C ARG A 94 -17.56 -0.68 -6.13
N ALA A 95 -17.59 -0.61 -4.81
CA ALA A 95 -18.67 -1.12 -3.98
C ALA A 95 -20.02 -0.46 -4.32
N LYS A 96 -20.05 0.86 -4.51
CA LYS A 96 -21.23 1.60 -4.98
C LYS A 96 -21.73 1.10 -6.33
N ARG A 97 -20.82 0.94 -7.30
CA ARG A 97 -21.16 0.52 -8.67
C ARG A 97 -21.76 -0.88 -8.71
N HIS A 98 -21.18 -1.80 -7.95
CA HIS A 98 -21.57 -3.22 -7.97
C HIS A 98 -22.54 -3.60 -6.85
N LYS A 99 -22.89 -2.67 -5.96
CA LYS A 99 -23.76 -2.89 -4.79
C LYS A 99 -23.23 -3.99 -3.86
N HIS A 100 -21.92 -4.00 -3.66
CA HIS A 100 -21.25 -4.91 -2.75
C HIS A 100 -20.99 -4.22 -1.41
N ASP A 101 -20.88 -5.02 -0.36
CA ASP A 101 -20.42 -4.52 0.94
C ASP A 101 -18.95 -4.10 0.89
N LEU A 102 -18.60 -3.08 1.65
CA LEU A 102 -17.21 -2.71 1.93
C LEU A 102 -17.09 -2.46 3.42
N THR A 103 -16.18 -3.14 4.08
CA THR A 103 -15.88 -2.90 5.49
C THR A 103 -14.50 -2.27 5.64
N ILE A 104 -14.39 -1.29 6.52
CA ILE A 104 -13.11 -0.75 6.95
C ILE A 104 -12.91 -0.96 8.44
N VAL A 105 -11.66 -1.13 8.83
CA VAL A 105 -11.25 -1.25 10.24
C VAL A 105 -10.11 -0.26 10.49
N LEU A 106 -10.32 0.67 11.40
CA LEU A 106 -9.26 1.50 11.97
C LEU A 106 -8.68 0.81 13.19
N PHE A 107 -7.35 0.69 13.23
CA PHE A 107 -6.62 0.15 14.37
C PHE A 107 -5.76 1.21 15.04
N ASP A 108 -5.58 1.03 16.32
CA ASP A 108 -4.60 1.78 17.12
C ASP A 108 -3.97 0.86 18.15
N ILE A 109 -2.65 0.85 18.22
CA ILE A 109 -1.91 0.04 19.21
C ILE A 109 -2.02 0.69 20.58
N ASP A 110 -2.59 -0.03 21.51
CA ASP A 110 -2.89 0.47 22.85
C ASP A 110 -1.62 0.84 23.62
N ASN A 111 -1.63 2.03 24.21
CA ASN A 111 -0.54 2.55 25.03
C ASN A 111 0.83 2.60 24.31
N PHE A 112 0.86 2.75 22.99
CA PHE A 112 2.10 2.73 22.21
C PHE A 112 3.12 3.77 22.66
N LYS A 113 2.67 4.97 23.02
CA LYS A 113 3.54 6.00 23.60
C LYS A 113 4.26 5.49 24.86
N ARG A 114 3.53 4.81 25.77
CA ARG A 114 4.15 4.23 26.97
C ARG A 114 5.18 3.15 26.65
N ILE A 115 4.96 2.35 25.62
CA ILE A 115 5.94 1.38 25.14
C ILE A 115 7.22 2.09 24.73
N ASN A 116 7.11 3.15 23.93
CA ASN A 116 8.25 3.97 23.51
C ASN A 116 8.97 4.62 24.70
N ASP A 117 8.22 5.21 25.63
CA ASP A 117 8.77 5.94 26.78
C ASP A 117 9.52 5.01 27.75
N VAL A 118 9.03 3.77 27.94
CA VAL A 118 9.60 2.80 28.92
C VAL A 118 10.65 1.90 28.27
N MET A 119 10.42 1.45 27.02
CA MET A 119 11.25 0.41 26.39
C MET A 119 12.06 0.94 25.18
N GLY A 120 11.93 2.22 24.86
CA GLY A 120 12.62 2.90 23.77
C GLY A 120 11.97 2.68 22.40
N HIS A 121 12.24 3.62 21.48
CA HIS A 121 11.66 3.64 20.12
C HIS A 121 11.98 2.38 19.30
N LEU A 122 13.15 1.77 19.48
CA LEU A 122 13.49 0.52 18.78
C LEU A 122 12.56 -0.64 19.17
N THR A 123 12.02 -0.64 20.38
CA THR A 123 11.02 -1.62 20.80
C THR A 123 9.66 -1.29 20.19
N GLY A 124 9.28 -0.02 20.15
CA GLY A 124 8.08 0.41 19.43
C GLY A 124 8.10 0.02 17.95
N ASP A 125 9.23 0.20 17.27
CA ASP A 125 9.40 -0.24 15.89
C ASP A 125 9.19 -1.74 15.70
N LYS A 126 9.68 -2.57 16.65
CA LYS A 126 9.44 -4.02 16.63
C LYS A 126 7.96 -4.35 16.84
N VAL A 127 7.27 -3.65 17.74
CA VAL A 127 5.83 -3.80 17.96
C VAL A 127 5.05 -3.50 16.70
N LEU A 128 5.35 -2.36 16.02
CA LEU A 128 4.72 -1.99 14.76
C LEU A 128 4.93 -3.07 13.68
N LYS A 129 6.16 -3.56 13.52
CA LYS A 129 6.49 -4.62 12.55
C LYS A 129 5.78 -5.94 12.87
N LEU A 130 5.75 -6.33 14.15
CA LEU A 130 5.06 -7.55 14.57
C LEU A 130 3.57 -7.45 14.29
N PHE A 131 2.92 -6.37 14.70
CA PHE A 131 1.51 -6.13 14.43
C PHE A 131 1.21 -6.21 12.93
N THR A 132 1.98 -5.51 12.11
CA THR A 132 1.75 -5.50 10.65
C THR A 132 1.95 -6.84 10.00
N ASN A 133 2.93 -7.64 10.44
CA ASN A 133 3.15 -8.98 9.91
C ASN A 133 1.97 -9.88 10.26
N VAL A 134 1.51 -9.88 11.52
CA VAL A 134 0.36 -10.70 11.93
C VAL A 134 -0.89 -10.31 11.15
N VAL A 135 -1.16 -9.02 10.94
CA VAL A 135 -2.32 -8.60 10.13
C VAL A 135 -2.16 -9.08 8.69
N LYS A 136 -1.01 -8.84 8.04
CA LYS A 136 -0.75 -9.23 6.63
C LYS A 136 -0.91 -10.72 6.41
N ASP A 137 -0.43 -11.55 7.33
CA ASP A 137 -0.48 -13.02 7.21
C ASP A 137 -1.90 -13.57 7.41
N ASN A 138 -2.83 -12.74 7.88
CA ASN A 138 -4.20 -13.15 8.20
C ASN A 138 -5.28 -12.50 7.32
N ILE A 139 -4.92 -11.62 6.40
CA ILE A 139 -5.85 -11.01 5.44
C ILE A 139 -5.73 -11.69 4.07
N ARG A 140 -6.72 -11.46 3.20
CA ARG A 140 -6.75 -12.00 1.84
C ARG A 140 -5.92 -11.11 0.91
N ILE A 141 -5.66 -11.61 -0.30
CA ILE A 141 -4.94 -10.87 -1.33
C ILE A 141 -5.72 -9.64 -1.84
N GLU A 142 -7.05 -9.69 -1.79
CA GLU A 142 -7.94 -8.60 -2.16
C GLU A 142 -8.02 -7.51 -1.09
N ASP A 143 -7.72 -7.85 0.16
CA ASP A 143 -7.74 -6.92 1.27
C ASP A 143 -6.52 -5.99 1.20
N SER A 144 -6.68 -4.78 1.67
CA SER A 144 -5.62 -3.79 1.65
C SER A 144 -5.36 -3.24 3.04
N PHE A 145 -4.08 -3.25 3.44
CA PHE A 145 -3.67 -2.80 4.76
C PHE A 145 -2.60 -1.72 4.67
N GLY A 146 -2.76 -0.63 5.43
CA GLY A 146 -1.86 0.51 5.39
C GLY A 146 -1.76 1.24 6.72
N ARG A 147 -0.65 1.98 6.88
CA ARG A 147 -0.37 2.80 8.05
C ARG A 147 -0.80 4.24 7.81
N LEU A 148 -1.62 4.78 8.71
CA LEU A 148 -2.07 6.17 8.64
C LEU A 148 -1.07 7.14 9.29
N GLY A 149 -0.30 6.68 10.27
CA GLY A 149 0.72 7.43 10.97
C GLY A 149 0.86 6.96 12.42
N GLY A 150 2.01 7.18 13.04
CA GLY A 150 2.23 6.74 14.41
C GLY A 150 1.93 5.26 14.63
N GLU A 151 0.94 4.97 15.47
CA GLU A 151 0.43 3.65 15.82
C GLU A 151 -0.91 3.29 15.15
N GLU A 152 -1.38 4.12 14.19
CA GLU A 152 -2.68 3.97 13.55
C GLU A 152 -2.58 3.27 12.20
N PHE A 153 -3.51 2.34 11.93
CA PHE A 153 -3.57 1.58 10.69
C PHE A 153 -5.00 1.51 10.16
N LEU A 154 -5.12 1.32 8.86
CA LEU A 154 -6.38 1.14 8.14
C LEU A 154 -6.35 -0.19 7.37
N LEU A 155 -7.36 -1.01 7.60
CA LEU A 155 -7.66 -2.20 6.81
C LEU A 155 -8.92 -1.93 5.97
N VAL A 156 -8.84 -2.23 4.70
CA VAL A 156 -9.93 -2.14 3.73
C VAL A 156 -10.28 -3.54 3.27
N LEU A 157 -11.52 -3.97 3.50
CA LEU A 157 -12.05 -5.29 3.22
C LEU A 157 -13.14 -5.21 2.14
N PRO A 158 -12.79 -5.33 0.85
CA PRO A 158 -13.76 -5.33 -0.23
C PRO A 158 -14.69 -6.55 -0.14
N GLU A 159 -15.92 -6.38 -0.64
CA GLU A 159 -16.94 -7.45 -0.73
C GLU A 159 -17.15 -8.20 0.61
N THR A 160 -16.96 -7.49 1.72
CA THR A 160 -16.98 -8.08 3.06
C THR A 160 -18.00 -7.34 3.93
N PRO A 161 -19.06 -8.02 4.40
CA PRO A 161 -20.02 -7.45 5.34
C PRO A 161 -19.36 -7.26 6.72
N ILE A 162 -19.81 -6.27 7.48
CA ILE A 162 -19.26 -5.88 8.79
C ILE A 162 -19.15 -7.07 9.76
N SER A 163 -20.13 -7.96 9.75
CA SER A 163 -20.14 -9.14 10.63
C SER A 163 -18.95 -10.09 10.43
N LYS A 164 -18.30 -10.03 9.26
CA LYS A 164 -17.12 -10.85 8.93
C LYS A 164 -15.81 -10.25 9.43
N ALA A 165 -15.80 -8.98 9.84
CA ALA A 165 -14.60 -8.35 10.38
C ALA A 165 -14.24 -8.93 11.77
N PHE A 166 -15.23 -9.22 12.63
CA PHE A 166 -14.98 -9.71 14.00
C PHE A 166 -14.15 -11.00 14.06
N PRO A 167 -14.51 -12.08 13.38
CA PRO A 167 -13.71 -13.30 13.42
C PRO A 167 -12.25 -13.10 12.97
N LEU A 168 -12.03 -12.15 12.05
CA LEU A 168 -10.68 -11.79 11.62
C LEU A 168 -9.92 -11.08 12.74
N LEU A 169 -10.55 -10.09 13.38
CA LEU A 169 -9.94 -9.32 14.47
C LEU A 169 -9.67 -10.17 15.70
N GLU A 170 -10.58 -11.05 16.06
CA GLU A 170 -10.41 -12.02 17.14
C GLU A 170 -9.21 -12.93 16.89
N ARG A 171 -9.11 -13.50 15.69
CA ARG A 171 -7.96 -14.32 15.29
C ARG A 171 -6.64 -13.56 15.36
N ILE A 172 -6.59 -12.31 14.88
CA ILE A 172 -5.39 -11.47 14.98
C ILE A 172 -5.01 -11.24 16.44
N ARG A 173 -5.99 -10.99 17.29
CA ARG A 173 -5.79 -10.76 18.74
C ARG A 173 -5.22 -11.98 19.44
N ASP A 174 -5.77 -13.16 19.13
CA ASP A 174 -5.31 -14.43 19.71
C ASP A 174 -3.87 -14.73 19.30
N ILE A 175 -3.53 -14.58 18.02
CA ILE A 175 -2.17 -14.78 17.53
C ILE A 175 -1.19 -13.80 18.19
N LEU A 176 -1.56 -12.52 18.33
CA LEU A 176 -0.72 -11.55 19.01
C LEU A 176 -0.54 -11.89 20.49
N ALA A 177 -1.56 -12.40 21.16
CA ALA A 177 -1.47 -12.84 22.54
C ALA A 177 -0.52 -14.04 22.70
N GLU A 178 -0.58 -15.01 21.78
CA GLU A 178 0.32 -16.17 21.78
C GLU A 178 1.78 -15.79 21.52
N ILE A 179 2.04 -14.95 20.51
CA ILE A 179 3.40 -14.54 20.12
C ILE A 179 4.03 -13.63 21.18
N SER A 180 3.23 -12.74 21.76
CA SER A 180 3.73 -11.72 22.71
C SER A 180 4.32 -12.34 23.97
N GLY A 181 3.83 -13.51 24.43
CA GLY A 181 4.30 -14.20 25.62
C GLY A 181 4.42 -13.25 26.84
N GLU A 182 5.22 -13.66 27.84
CA GLU A 182 5.41 -12.84 29.05
C GLU A 182 6.26 -11.57 28.84
N LYS A 183 6.97 -11.43 27.72
CA LYS A 183 8.03 -10.39 27.53
C LYS A 183 7.63 -9.19 26.69
N MET A 184 6.60 -9.27 25.87
CA MET A 184 6.21 -8.15 25.00
C MET A 184 4.69 -8.11 24.85
N PHE A 185 4.01 -7.63 25.90
CA PHE A 185 2.57 -7.53 25.91
C PHE A 185 2.10 -6.18 25.39
N PHE A 186 1.47 -6.18 24.22
CA PHE A 186 0.74 -5.04 23.72
C PHE A 186 -0.62 -5.53 23.18
N THR A 187 -1.58 -4.65 23.16
CA THR A 187 -2.92 -4.88 22.62
C THR A 187 -3.23 -3.84 21.57
N PHE A 188 -4.32 -4.01 20.88
CA PHE A 188 -4.85 -3.01 19.98
C PHE A 188 -6.36 -2.82 20.21
N SER A 189 -6.82 -1.62 19.94
CA SER A 189 -8.23 -1.29 19.81
C SER A 189 -8.60 -1.09 18.36
N SER A 190 -9.83 -1.40 17.97
CA SER A 190 -10.29 -1.16 16.62
C SER A 190 -11.69 -0.58 16.53
N GLY A 191 -11.90 0.21 15.47
CA GLY A 191 -13.21 0.75 15.10
C GLY A 191 -13.60 0.31 13.72
N ILE A 192 -14.82 -0.21 13.58
CA ILE A 192 -15.33 -0.84 12.36
C ILE A 192 -16.48 -0.01 11.80
N ALA A 193 -16.40 0.29 10.50
CA ALA A 193 -17.49 0.88 9.74
C ALA A 193 -17.63 0.22 8.37
N GLY A 194 -18.81 0.29 7.77
CA GLY A 194 -19.06 -0.35 6.47
C GLY A 194 -20.04 0.43 5.58
N PHE A 195 -19.83 0.32 4.31
CA PHE A 195 -20.76 0.72 3.27
C PHE A 195 -21.65 -0.49 2.91
N PRO A 196 -22.95 -0.31 2.65
CA PRO A 196 -23.68 0.97 2.64
C PRO A 196 -24.24 1.42 4.01
N GLN A 197 -24.09 0.63 5.06
CA GLN A 197 -24.84 0.76 6.32
C GLN A 197 -24.52 2.06 7.08
N HIS A 198 -23.26 2.51 7.08
CA HIS A 198 -22.81 3.61 7.94
C HIS A 198 -22.54 4.89 7.15
N ALA A 199 -22.03 4.79 5.95
CA ALA A 199 -21.76 5.94 5.09
C ALA A 199 -21.57 5.52 3.64
N ASP A 200 -21.69 6.48 2.73
CA ASP A 200 -21.48 6.36 1.29
C ASP A 200 -20.34 7.26 0.77
N GLU A 201 -19.73 8.04 1.64
CA GLU A 201 -18.57 8.87 1.35
C GLU A 201 -17.35 8.44 2.18
N GLU A 202 -16.16 8.55 1.59
CA GLU A 202 -14.89 8.15 2.19
C GLU A 202 -14.66 8.80 3.56
N ILE A 203 -14.83 10.14 3.62
CA ILE A 203 -14.57 10.92 4.85
C ILE A 203 -15.56 10.51 5.96
N THR A 204 -16.82 10.35 5.61
CA THR A 204 -17.86 9.96 6.56
C THR A 204 -17.65 8.52 7.05
N LEU A 205 -17.20 7.63 6.18
CA LEU A 205 -16.90 6.24 6.52
C LEU A 205 -15.72 6.15 7.50
N LEU A 206 -14.62 6.88 7.22
CA LEU A 206 -13.47 6.99 8.12
C LEU A 206 -13.86 7.60 9.47
N HIS A 207 -14.66 8.66 9.46
CA HIS A 207 -15.14 9.29 10.70
C HIS A 207 -16.01 8.35 11.54
N SER A 208 -16.83 7.52 10.89
CA SER A 208 -17.62 6.50 11.57
C SER A 208 -16.73 5.45 12.25
N ALA A 209 -15.70 4.97 11.55
CA ALA A 209 -14.74 4.04 12.14
C ALA A 209 -13.92 4.68 13.28
N ASP A 210 -13.54 5.97 13.14
CA ASP A 210 -12.83 6.71 14.19
C ASP A 210 -13.67 6.85 15.48
N LYS A 211 -14.95 7.20 15.35
CA LYS A 211 -15.87 7.23 16.51
C LYS A 211 -15.96 5.88 17.21
N ALA A 212 -16.03 4.80 16.45
CA ALA A 212 -16.06 3.45 17.00
C ALA A 212 -14.74 3.10 17.70
N LEU A 213 -13.59 3.46 17.11
CA LEU A 213 -12.28 3.27 17.73
C LEU A 213 -12.13 4.06 19.03
N LEU A 214 -12.58 5.31 19.05
CA LEU A 214 -12.59 6.12 20.25
C LEU A 214 -13.40 5.45 21.37
N ARG A 215 -14.55 4.88 21.04
CA ARG A 215 -15.37 4.12 21.99
C ARG A 215 -14.64 2.90 22.53
N ALA A 216 -13.97 2.13 21.66
CA ALA A 216 -13.15 0.99 22.08
C ALA A 216 -12.08 1.40 23.10
N LYS A 217 -11.41 2.54 22.87
CA LYS A 217 -10.40 3.09 23.77
C LYS A 217 -10.99 3.53 25.12
N LEU A 218 -12.14 4.21 25.11
CA LEU A 218 -12.80 4.71 26.33
C LEU A 218 -13.34 3.58 27.20
N GLU A 219 -13.81 2.50 26.62
CA GLU A 219 -14.39 1.36 27.34
C GLU A 219 -13.35 0.34 27.81
N GLY A 220 -12.06 0.68 27.78
CA GLY A 220 -11.00 -0.10 28.42
C GLY A 220 -10.02 -0.74 27.47
N LYS A 221 -10.03 -0.36 26.19
CA LYS A 221 -9.06 -0.81 25.16
C LYS A 221 -9.14 -2.33 24.88
N ASN A 222 -8.22 -2.85 24.08
CA ASN A 222 -8.12 -4.27 23.69
C ASN A 222 -9.45 -4.86 23.21
N ARG A 223 -10.15 -4.13 22.35
CA ARG A 223 -11.48 -4.51 21.85
C ARG A 223 -11.80 -3.87 20.52
N ASP A 224 -12.88 -4.37 19.94
CA ASP A 224 -13.40 -3.94 18.65
C ASP A 224 -14.79 -3.33 18.85
N TYR A 225 -15.04 -2.21 18.20
CA TYR A 225 -16.35 -1.59 18.18
C TYR A 225 -16.85 -1.38 16.76
N ILE A 226 -18.13 -1.68 16.51
CA ILE A 226 -18.82 -1.23 15.31
C ILE A 226 -19.37 0.17 15.57
N PHE A 227 -19.32 1.01 14.56
CA PHE A 227 -20.05 2.27 14.56
C PHE A 227 -21.55 2.01 14.62
N TYR A 228 -22.25 2.66 15.54
CA TYR A 228 -23.69 2.72 15.57
C TYR A 228 -24.14 4.15 15.33
N LYS A 229 -25.04 4.34 14.35
CA LYS A 229 -25.67 5.62 14.12
C LYS A 229 -26.68 5.83 15.24
N GLU A 230 -26.43 6.82 16.13
CA GLU A 230 -27.43 7.28 17.12
C GLU A 230 -28.61 7.92 16.43
#